data_10b363b294609b06a275e4832fbdca20
#
_entry.id   10b363b294609b06a275e4832fbdca20
#
_cell.length_a   1.000
_cell.length_b   1.000
_cell.length_c   1.000
_cell.angle_alpha   90.00
_cell.angle_beta   90.00
_cell.angle_gamma   90.00
#
_symmetry.space_group_name_H-M   'P 1'
#
loop_
_entity.id
_entity.type
_entity.pdbx_description
1 polymer ?
#
loop_
_entity_poly.entity_id
_entity_poly.type
_entity_poly.pdbx_seq_one_letter_code
_entity_poly.pdbx_strand_id
1 'polypeptide(L)'
;WRAVIADSVVMSLVQGNEIDIENFTSEEGKGVYLDKEGIEYVERTGTTTDEVQLAADALVADGVDAVFTPTDNTIMTAELSIYEKFIDAGIPQYTGADSFALNGAFVGYGVDYANLGQKTADMIADILMNDADPATTSVETFDNGTATVNTETSEGLGLDLETVKKEPLCTQVNEIVTAESFDDVEK
;
A
#
# COMPACT_ATOMS: atom_id res chain seq x y z
N TRP A 1 14.38 13.08 -0.18
CA TRP A 1 13.44 11.98 -0.48
C TRP A 1 12.51 12.44 -1.59
N ARG A 2 12.38 11.66 -2.65
CA ARG A 2 11.38 11.87 -3.69
C ARG A 2 10.40 10.70 -3.59
N ALA A 3 9.16 11.00 -3.25
CA ALA A 3 8.09 10.02 -3.22
C ALA A 3 7.21 10.18 -4.46
N VAL A 4 6.70 9.08 -4.97
CA VAL A 4 5.80 9.08 -6.13
C VAL A 4 4.44 8.57 -5.72
N ILE A 5 3.40 9.25 -6.14
CA ILE A 5 2.01 8.90 -5.89
C ILE A 5 1.31 8.72 -7.23
N ALA A 6 0.84 7.52 -7.52
CA ALA A 6 -0.01 7.27 -8.68
C ALA A 6 -1.48 7.58 -8.35
N ASP A 7 -2.21 8.05 -9.36
CA ASP A 7 -3.55 8.62 -9.22
C ASP A 7 -4.58 7.61 -8.70
N SER A 8 -5.18 7.88 -7.61
CA SER A 8 -6.56 7.81 -7.16
C SER A 8 -6.85 7.37 -5.74
N VAL A 9 -5.95 7.12 -4.85
CA VAL A 9 -6.20 7.13 -3.38
C VAL A 9 -4.89 7.33 -2.64
N VAL A 10 -4.70 8.51 -2.09
CA VAL A 10 -3.60 8.75 -1.17
C VAL A 10 -3.94 8.11 0.17
N MET A 11 -3.33 6.99 0.49
CA MET A 11 -3.23 6.57 1.88
C MET A 11 -2.09 7.36 2.52
N SER A 12 -2.43 8.40 3.25
CA SER A 12 -1.43 9.09 4.05
C SER A 12 -0.98 8.16 5.18
N LEU A 13 0.30 7.89 5.27
CA LEU A 13 0.96 7.51 6.51
C LEU A 13 0.88 8.72 7.46
N VAL A 14 -0.31 8.97 8.03
CA VAL A 14 -0.51 10.08 8.95
C VAL A 14 -0.36 9.57 10.37
N GLN A 15 0.73 9.96 10.99
CA GLN A 15 0.85 9.89 12.44
C GLN A 15 -0.29 10.67 13.10
N GLY A 16 -1.30 9.95 13.63
CA GLY A 16 -2.13 10.40 14.75
C GLY A 16 -3.06 11.60 14.54
N ASN A 17 -3.33 12.03 13.32
CA ASN A 17 -4.31 13.07 13.05
C ASN A 17 -5.55 12.50 12.39
N GLU A 18 -6.73 12.95 12.81
CA GLU A 18 -7.99 12.68 12.14
C GLU A 18 -7.86 13.01 10.65
N ILE A 19 -8.04 12.00 9.80
CA ILE A 19 -8.09 12.19 8.35
C ILE A 19 -9.42 12.86 8.04
N ASP A 20 -9.37 14.10 7.59
CA ASP A 20 -10.53 14.75 7.00
C ASP A 20 -10.79 14.15 5.62
N ILE A 21 -11.72 13.19 5.56
CA ILE A 21 -12.07 12.45 4.35
C ILE A 21 -12.55 13.40 3.23
N GLU A 22 -13.18 14.54 3.57
CA GLU A 22 -13.61 15.53 2.58
C GLU A 22 -12.41 16.21 1.88
N ASN A 23 -11.33 16.44 2.59
CA ASN A 23 -10.09 16.99 2.00
C ASN A 23 -9.24 15.94 1.27
N PHE A 24 -9.47 14.65 1.54
CA PHE A 24 -8.68 13.56 0.97
C PHE A 24 -9.11 13.18 -0.45
N THR A 25 -10.37 13.46 -0.82
CA THR A 25 -10.93 13.15 -2.15
C THR A 25 -10.74 14.26 -3.17
N SER A 26 -10.28 15.45 -2.75
CA SER A 26 -10.02 16.57 -3.67
C SER A 26 -8.64 16.44 -4.32
N GLU A 27 -8.49 16.92 -5.55
CA GLU A 27 -7.16 17.03 -6.19
C GLU A 27 -6.19 17.89 -5.36
N GLU A 28 -6.71 18.81 -4.55
CA GLU A 28 -5.93 19.64 -3.63
C GLU A 28 -5.42 18.85 -2.40
N GLY A 29 -6.05 17.73 -2.03
CA GLY A 29 -5.59 16.85 -0.93
C GLY A 29 -4.39 15.99 -1.32
N LYS A 30 -4.17 15.78 -2.61
CA LYS A 30 -3.00 15.05 -3.13
C LYS A 30 -1.75 15.88 -2.83
N GLY A 31 -0.80 15.26 -2.16
CA GLY A 31 0.47 15.91 -1.85
C GLY A 31 0.47 16.80 -0.60
N VAL A 32 -0.66 17.12 0.01
CA VAL A 32 -0.70 18.01 1.20
C VAL A 32 0.21 17.52 2.32
N TYR A 33 0.28 16.21 2.54
CA TYR A 33 1.19 15.66 3.56
C TYR A 33 2.66 15.78 3.14
N LEU A 34 2.98 15.41 1.89
CA LEU A 34 4.35 15.47 1.36
C LEU A 34 4.85 16.90 1.30
N ASP A 35 4.00 17.85 0.88
CA ASP A 35 4.31 19.27 0.86
C ASP A 35 4.56 19.81 2.27
N LYS A 36 3.74 19.42 3.25
CA LYS A 36 3.88 19.80 4.66
C LYS A 36 5.20 19.30 5.25
N GLU A 37 5.61 18.09 4.89
CA GLU A 37 6.87 17.49 5.36
C GLU A 37 8.08 17.90 4.50
N GLY A 38 7.86 18.71 3.44
CA GLY A 38 8.91 19.18 2.54
C GLY A 38 9.51 18.06 1.68
N ILE A 39 8.72 17.04 1.37
CA ILE A 39 9.12 15.90 0.54
C ILE A 39 8.79 16.23 -0.93
N GLU A 40 9.81 16.30 -1.76
CA GLU A 40 9.63 16.46 -3.21
C GLU A 40 9.07 15.15 -3.81
N TYR A 41 8.06 15.26 -4.66
CA TYR A 41 7.47 14.12 -5.34
C TYR A 41 7.17 14.38 -6.81
N VAL A 42 7.09 13.33 -7.59
CA VAL A 42 6.62 13.32 -8.98
C VAL A 42 5.51 12.29 -9.12
N GLU A 43 4.49 12.60 -9.90
CA GLU A 43 3.38 11.72 -10.19
C GLU A 43 3.52 11.13 -11.59
N ARG A 44 3.17 9.84 -11.73
CA ARG A 44 3.00 9.16 -13.01
C ARG A 44 1.69 8.39 -12.94
N THR A 45 0.92 8.44 -14.01
CA THR A 45 -0.39 7.82 -14.11
C THR A 45 -0.41 6.76 -15.20
N GLY A 46 -1.22 5.73 -15.02
CA GLY A 46 -1.48 4.71 -16.01
C GLY A 46 -2.89 4.15 -15.82
N THR A 47 -3.66 4.06 -16.89
CA THR A 47 -5.03 3.53 -16.91
C THR A 47 -5.09 2.11 -17.46
N THR A 48 -3.98 1.61 -17.99
CA THR A 48 -3.80 0.24 -18.49
C THR A 48 -2.51 -0.36 -17.95
N THR A 49 -2.38 -1.68 -17.94
CA THR A 49 -1.17 -2.38 -17.52
C THR A 49 0.08 -1.89 -18.27
N ASP A 50 -0.04 -1.66 -19.59
CA ASP A 50 1.07 -1.16 -20.41
C ASP A 50 1.47 0.25 -20.01
N GLU A 51 0.51 1.13 -19.71
CA GLU A 51 0.79 2.49 -19.24
C GLU A 51 1.42 2.49 -17.84
N VAL A 52 1.00 1.59 -16.94
CA VAL A 52 1.64 1.40 -15.63
C VAL A 52 3.10 0.97 -15.78
N GLN A 53 3.40 0.05 -16.71
CA GLN A 53 4.78 -0.34 -17.00
C GLN A 53 5.62 0.83 -17.52
N LEU A 54 5.07 1.65 -18.42
CA LEU A 54 5.74 2.86 -18.91
C LEU A 54 5.94 3.90 -17.80
N ALA A 55 4.97 4.03 -16.91
CA ALA A 55 5.08 4.89 -15.72
C ALA A 55 6.22 4.43 -14.80
N ALA A 56 6.33 3.12 -14.55
CA ALA A 56 7.43 2.55 -13.78
C ALA A 56 8.79 2.83 -14.43
N ASP A 57 8.92 2.62 -15.75
CA ASP A 57 10.14 2.93 -16.49
C ASP A 57 10.51 4.44 -16.38
N ALA A 58 9.51 5.32 -16.44
CA ALA A 58 9.73 6.75 -16.28
C ALA A 58 10.22 7.11 -14.86
N LEU A 59 9.67 6.48 -13.82
CA LEU A 59 10.10 6.70 -12.45
C LEU A 59 11.55 6.24 -12.21
N VAL A 60 11.92 5.09 -12.76
CA VAL A 60 13.30 4.61 -12.74
C VAL A 60 14.22 5.61 -13.45
N ALA A 61 13.82 6.12 -14.62
CA ALA A 61 14.60 7.11 -15.36
C ALA A 61 14.71 8.48 -14.65
N ASP A 62 13.69 8.87 -13.90
CA ASP A 62 13.70 10.09 -13.06
C ASP A 62 14.63 9.95 -11.85
N GLY A 63 15.03 8.73 -11.48
CA GLY A 63 15.92 8.46 -10.36
C GLY A 63 15.30 8.82 -9.02
N VAL A 64 14.05 8.41 -8.79
CA VAL A 64 13.35 8.61 -7.52
C VAL A 64 13.98 7.74 -6.42
N ASP A 65 13.92 8.19 -5.17
CA ASP A 65 14.48 7.45 -4.02
C ASP A 65 13.55 6.34 -3.52
N ALA A 66 12.24 6.47 -3.77
CA ALA A 66 11.22 5.50 -3.38
C ALA A 66 9.97 5.67 -4.26
N VAL A 67 9.20 4.60 -4.39
CA VAL A 67 7.90 4.60 -5.07
C VAL A 67 6.80 4.26 -4.08
N PHE A 68 5.69 5.00 -4.15
CA PHE A 68 4.45 4.64 -3.47
C PHE A 68 3.37 4.33 -4.50
N THR A 69 2.72 3.19 -4.37
CA THR A 69 1.57 2.81 -5.19
C THR A 69 0.33 2.64 -4.31
N PRO A 70 -0.78 3.29 -4.63
CA PRO A 70 -2.05 3.10 -3.93
C PRO A 70 -2.63 1.71 -4.21
N THR A 71 -3.66 1.35 -3.45
CA THR A 71 -4.42 0.12 -3.66
C THR A 71 -5.31 0.26 -4.90
N ASP A 72 -4.75 -0.02 -6.07
CA ASP A 72 -5.40 0.07 -7.38
C ASP A 72 -5.30 -1.24 -8.14
N ASN A 73 -6.40 -1.70 -8.74
CA ASN A 73 -6.47 -2.99 -9.44
C ASN A 73 -5.62 -3.03 -10.73
N THR A 74 -5.46 -1.90 -11.42
CA THR A 74 -4.66 -1.84 -12.65
C THR A 74 -3.18 -1.97 -12.32
N ILE A 75 -2.73 -1.28 -11.27
CA ILE A 75 -1.36 -1.39 -10.76
C ILE A 75 -1.11 -2.79 -10.23
N MET A 76 -2.06 -3.34 -9.44
CA MET A 76 -1.97 -4.71 -8.92
C MET A 76 -1.77 -5.75 -10.02
N THR A 77 -2.50 -5.62 -11.12
CA THR A 77 -2.36 -6.51 -12.28
C THR A 77 -1.00 -6.40 -12.97
N ALA A 78 -0.37 -5.22 -12.90
CA ALA A 78 0.95 -4.97 -13.48
C ALA A 78 2.11 -5.34 -12.53
N GLU A 79 1.85 -5.56 -11.24
CA GLU A 79 2.88 -5.61 -10.18
C GLU A 79 3.99 -6.61 -10.48
N LEU A 80 3.65 -7.86 -10.82
CA LEU A 80 4.64 -8.90 -11.20
C LEU A 80 5.50 -8.54 -12.43
N SER A 81 5.16 -7.50 -13.18
CA SER A 81 5.93 -7.04 -14.33
C SER A 81 6.75 -5.77 -14.07
N ILE A 82 6.56 -5.12 -12.92
CA ILE A 82 7.22 -3.85 -12.59
C ILE A 82 8.16 -3.94 -11.40
N TYR A 83 7.92 -4.85 -10.42
CA TYR A 83 8.70 -4.88 -9.19
C TYR A 83 10.20 -5.13 -9.42
N GLU A 84 10.56 -6.02 -10.36
CA GLU A 84 11.97 -6.29 -10.68
C GLU A 84 12.71 -5.04 -11.20
N LYS A 85 12.00 -4.17 -11.95
CA LYS A 85 12.58 -2.90 -12.44
C LYS A 85 12.98 -1.99 -11.30
N PHE A 86 12.17 -1.95 -10.24
CA PHE A 86 12.46 -1.15 -9.05
C PHE A 86 13.59 -1.77 -8.23
N ILE A 87 13.64 -3.09 -8.07
CA ILE A 87 14.75 -3.79 -7.40
C ILE A 87 16.07 -3.52 -8.14
N ASP A 88 16.10 -3.70 -9.45
CA ASP A 88 17.29 -3.47 -10.28
C ASP A 88 17.80 -2.04 -10.21
N ALA A 89 16.90 -1.08 -10.02
CA ALA A 89 17.23 0.33 -9.84
C ALA A 89 17.55 0.71 -8.38
N GLY A 90 17.39 -0.21 -7.42
CA GLY A 90 17.60 0.04 -5.99
C GLY A 90 16.51 0.93 -5.38
N ILE A 91 15.30 0.92 -5.94
CA ILE A 91 14.18 1.78 -5.54
C ILE A 91 13.15 0.95 -4.74
N PRO A 92 13.00 1.17 -3.42
CA PRO A 92 11.97 0.50 -2.64
C PRO A 92 10.56 0.96 -3.03
N GLN A 93 9.65 -0.01 -3.21
CA GLN A 93 8.25 0.23 -3.49
C GLN A 93 7.40 0.00 -2.24
N TYR A 94 6.66 1.00 -1.83
CA TYR A 94 5.72 0.99 -0.71
C TYR A 94 4.29 1.00 -1.25
N THR A 95 3.41 0.22 -0.63
CA THR A 95 2.04 0.02 -1.15
C THR A 95 0.99 0.01 -0.05
N GLY A 96 -0.28 0.16 -0.43
CA GLY A 96 -1.40 0.21 0.50
C GLY A 96 -1.98 -1.15 0.91
N ALA A 97 -1.46 -2.28 0.42
CA ALA A 97 -2.00 -3.61 0.73
C ALA A 97 -0.92 -4.72 0.68
N ASP A 98 -1.17 -5.80 1.43
CA ASP A 98 -0.33 -6.99 1.52
C ASP A 98 -0.17 -7.75 0.20
N SER A 99 -1.20 -7.74 -0.64
CA SER A 99 -1.19 -8.39 -1.95
C SER A 99 -0.13 -7.84 -2.91
N PHE A 100 0.22 -6.57 -2.79
CA PHE A 100 1.32 -6.00 -3.56
C PHE A 100 2.68 -6.53 -3.10
N ALA A 101 2.87 -6.67 -1.78
CA ALA A 101 4.08 -7.28 -1.24
C ALA A 101 4.20 -8.75 -1.67
N LEU A 102 3.08 -9.49 -1.73
CA LEU A 102 3.05 -10.83 -2.30
C LEU A 102 3.54 -10.85 -3.74
N ASN A 103 3.16 -9.88 -4.57
CA ASN A 103 3.56 -9.79 -5.97
C ASN A 103 4.90 -9.04 -6.19
N GLY A 104 5.69 -8.83 -5.15
CA GLY A 104 7.07 -8.38 -5.25
C GLY A 104 7.35 -6.95 -4.78
N ALA A 105 6.36 -6.15 -4.41
CA ALA A 105 6.62 -4.86 -3.77
C ALA A 105 7.37 -5.05 -2.44
N PHE A 106 8.17 -4.06 -2.03
CA PHE A 106 8.97 -4.15 -0.80
C PHE A 106 8.09 -4.26 0.45
N VAL A 107 7.13 -3.34 0.61
CA VAL A 107 6.24 -3.30 1.79
C VAL A 107 4.82 -2.99 1.37
N GLY A 108 3.87 -3.81 1.81
CA GLY A 108 2.45 -3.51 1.86
C GLY A 108 2.05 -3.09 3.27
N TYR A 109 1.47 -1.89 3.44
CA TYR A 109 0.99 -1.41 4.73
C TYR A 109 -0.44 -0.92 4.61
N GLY A 110 -1.29 -1.35 5.53
CA GLY A 110 -2.65 -0.84 5.67
C GLY A 110 -3.71 -1.93 5.61
N VAL A 111 -4.06 -2.43 4.44
CA VAL A 111 -5.14 -3.41 4.34
C VAL A 111 -4.62 -4.83 4.46
N ASP A 112 -5.07 -5.50 5.51
CA ASP A 112 -5.05 -6.94 5.67
C ASP A 112 -6.46 -7.46 5.35
N TYR A 113 -6.61 -8.08 4.20
CA TYR A 113 -7.92 -8.51 3.70
C TYR A 113 -8.57 -9.61 4.55
N ALA A 114 -7.79 -10.45 5.23
CA ALA A 114 -8.33 -11.48 6.13
C ALA A 114 -8.99 -10.83 7.35
N ASN A 115 -8.31 -9.87 7.97
CA ASN A 115 -8.87 -9.11 9.09
C ASN A 115 -10.06 -8.23 8.67
N LEU A 116 -10.00 -7.59 7.50
CA LEU A 116 -11.10 -6.82 6.95
C LEU A 116 -12.34 -7.73 6.72
N GLY A 117 -12.12 -8.93 6.16
CA GLY A 117 -13.17 -9.93 5.97
C GLY A 117 -13.80 -10.38 7.29
N GLN A 118 -13.00 -10.63 8.32
CA GLN A 118 -13.50 -11.00 9.65
C GLN A 118 -14.36 -9.87 10.26
N LYS A 119 -13.88 -8.64 10.24
CA LYS A 119 -14.64 -7.47 10.71
C LYS A 119 -15.96 -7.29 9.98
N THR A 120 -15.96 -7.46 8.66
CA THR A 120 -17.18 -7.40 7.83
C THR A 120 -18.16 -8.49 8.24
N ALA A 121 -17.67 -9.72 8.48
CA ALA A 121 -18.51 -10.83 8.92
C ALA A 121 -19.11 -10.57 10.32
N ASP A 122 -18.35 -10.00 11.24
CA ASP A 122 -18.84 -9.64 12.58
C ASP A 122 -19.96 -8.59 12.49
N MET A 123 -19.80 -7.54 11.67
CA MET A 123 -20.85 -6.53 11.45
C MET A 123 -22.11 -7.15 10.84
N ILE A 124 -21.97 -8.07 9.89
CA ILE A 124 -23.11 -8.81 9.30
C ILE A 124 -23.81 -9.66 10.36
N ALA A 125 -23.04 -10.36 11.20
CA ALA A 125 -23.59 -11.17 12.29
C ALA A 125 -24.37 -10.31 13.30
N ASP A 126 -23.89 -9.13 13.64
CA ASP A 126 -24.59 -8.21 14.53
C ASP A 126 -25.94 -7.76 13.96
N ILE A 127 -26.01 -7.48 12.66
CA ILE A 127 -27.26 -7.12 11.99
C ILE A 127 -28.23 -8.31 11.94
N LEU A 128 -27.75 -9.52 11.61
CA LEU A 128 -28.61 -10.67 11.37
C LEU A 128 -29.00 -11.42 12.64
N MET A 129 -28.18 -11.39 13.69
CA MET A 129 -28.34 -12.23 14.88
C MET A 129 -28.57 -11.42 16.16
N ASN A 130 -28.15 -10.17 16.19
CA ASN A 130 -28.24 -9.31 17.36
C ASN A 130 -29.13 -8.09 17.15
N ASP A 131 -29.96 -8.09 16.09
CA ASP A 131 -30.94 -7.05 15.76
C ASP A 131 -30.32 -5.63 15.63
N ALA A 132 -29.04 -5.51 15.28
CA ALA A 132 -28.43 -4.22 14.99
C ALA A 132 -29.09 -3.60 13.75
N ASP A 133 -29.44 -2.30 13.85
CA ASP A 133 -30.07 -1.58 12.75
C ASP A 133 -28.99 -1.06 11.76
N PRO A 134 -28.99 -1.54 10.50
CA PRO A 134 -28.02 -1.06 9.50
C PRO A 134 -28.04 0.45 9.29
N ALA A 135 -29.20 1.09 9.48
CA ALA A 135 -29.36 2.54 9.29
C ALA A 135 -28.63 3.36 10.37
N THR A 136 -28.34 2.75 11.53
CA THR A 136 -27.66 3.39 12.64
C THR A 136 -26.28 2.78 12.94
N THR A 137 -25.92 1.70 12.25
CA THR A 137 -24.60 1.10 12.34
C THR A 137 -23.56 2.04 11.73
N SER A 138 -22.59 2.45 12.53
CA SER A 138 -21.53 3.37 12.09
C SER A 138 -20.62 2.72 11.04
N VAL A 139 -20.10 3.53 10.13
CA VAL A 139 -18.98 3.12 9.29
C VAL A 139 -17.76 2.92 10.18
N GLU A 140 -17.11 1.77 10.07
CA GLU A 140 -15.85 1.51 10.75
C GLU A 140 -14.69 1.76 9.80
N THR A 141 -13.67 2.45 10.29
CA THR A 141 -12.36 2.54 9.62
C THR A 141 -11.47 1.45 10.18
N PHE A 142 -10.65 0.88 9.32
CA PHE A 142 -9.79 -0.24 9.68
C PHE A 142 -8.33 0.11 9.45
N ASP A 143 -7.57 0.20 10.53
CA ASP A 143 -6.12 0.26 10.54
C ASP A 143 -5.62 -0.82 11.51
N ASN A 144 -4.97 -1.85 10.97
CA ASN A 144 -4.45 -2.95 11.78
C ASN A 144 -2.98 -2.75 12.19
N GLY A 145 -2.32 -1.69 11.73
CA GLY A 145 -0.90 -1.43 12.00
C GLY A 145 0.03 -2.54 11.50
N THR A 146 -0.42 -3.32 10.51
CA THR A 146 0.33 -4.46 9.97
C THR A 146 1.07 -4.04 8.71
N ALA A 147 2.38 -4.31 8.70
CA ALA A 147 3.20 -4.24 7.50
C ALA A 147 3.48 -5.67 7.01
N THR A 148 3.29 -5.92 5.72
CA THR A 148 3.71 -7.15 5.06
C THR A 148 4.94 -6.84 4.22
N VAL A 149 6.06 -7.50 4.52
CA VAL A 149 7.36 -7.26 3.88
C VAL A 149 7.72 -8.45 3.01
N ASN A 150 8.04 -8.16 1.75
CA ASN A 150 8.61 -9.16 0.86
C ASN A 150 10.12 -9.32 1.17
N THR A 151 10.49 -10.49 1.67
CA THR A 151 11.86 -10.75 2.12
C THR A 151 12.85 -10.89 0.98
N GLU A 152 12.42 -11.42 -0.18
CA GLU A 152 13.26 -11.51 -1.39
C GLU A 152 13.55 -10.11 -1.94
N THR A 153 12.54 -9.25 -1.99
CA THR A 153 12.70 -7.85 -2.42
C THR A 153 13.55 -7.06 -1.43
N SER A 154 13.36 -7.27 -0.12
CA SER A 154 14.20 -6.67 0.92
C SER A 154 15.68 -7.04 0.74
N GLU A 155 15.98 -8.32 0.47
CA GLU A 155 17.33 -8.80 0.20
C GLU A 155 17.89 -8.20 -1.11
N GLY A 156 17.09 -8.19 -2.19
CA GLY A 156 17.48 -7.61 -3.47
C GLY A 156 17.82 -6.12 -3.39
N LEU A 157 17.11 -5.37 -2.57
CA LEU A 157 17.35 -3.95 -2.29
C LEU A 157 18.49 -3.72 -1.27
N GLY A 158 18.97 -4.76 -0.59
CA GLY A 158 19.95 -4.65 0.50
C GLY A 158 19.40 -3.91 1.73
N LEU A 159 18.08 -3.95 1.94
CA LEU A 159 17.38 -3.30 3.06
C LEU A 159 17.23 -4.27 4.24
N ASP A 160 17.41 -3.73 5.46
CA ASP A 160 17.30 -4.53 6.68
C ASP A 160 15.85 -4.56 7.18
N LEU A 161 15.26 -5.75 7.20
CA LEU A 161 13.93 -6.03 7.75
C LEU A 161 13.76 -5.51 9.20
N GLU A 162 14.82 -5.57 10.02
CA GLU A 162 14.79 -5.06 11.38
C GLU A 162 14.56 -3.54 11.45
N THR A 163 14.81 -2.82 10.36
CA THR A 163 14.48 -1.39 10.26
C THR A 163 12.97 -1.20 10.17
N VAL A 164 12.28 -2.00 9.35
CA VAL A 164 10.80 -1.96 9.23
C VAL A 164 10.14 -2.30 10.56
N LYS A 165 10.66 -3.32 11.27
CA LYS A 165 10.12 -3.76 12.58
C LYS A 165 10.24 -2.70 13.69
N LYS A 166 11.07 -1.69 13.50
CA LYS A 166 11.26 -0.59 14.47
C LYS A 166 10.36 0.61 14.20
N GLU A 167 9.65 0.62 13.07
CA GLU A 167 8.75 1.73 12.74
C GLU A 167 7.57 1.76 13.72
N PRO A 168 7.30 2.93 14.36
CA PRO A 168 6.29 3.03 15.43
C PRO A 168 4.87 2.68 14.98
N LEU A 169 4.57 2.83 13.69
CA LEU A 169 3.26 2.55 13.11
C LEU A 169 3.06 1.06 12.81
N CYS A 170 4.16 0.28 12.73
CA CYS A 170 4.09 -1.15 12.47
C CYS A 170 3.95 -1.91 13.81
N THR A 171 2.72 -2.21 14.20
CA THR A 171 2.46 -3.03 15.40
C THR A 171 2.71 -4.51 15.16
N GLN A 172 2.61 -4.93 13.90
CA GLN A 172 2.89 -6.27 13.43
C GLN A 172 3.60 -6.23 12.08
N VAL A 173 4.58 -7.11 11.88
CA VAL A 173 5.26 -7.31 10.60
C VAL A 173 5.10 -8.75 10.18
N ASN A 174 4.47 -8.96 9.03
CA ASN A 174 4.39 -10.25 8.36
C ASN A 174 5.50 -10.34 7.31
N GLU A 175 6.07 -11.51 7.16
CA GLU A 175 7.10 -11.80 6.15
C GLU A 175 6.50 -12.67 5.06
N ILE A 176 6.76 -12.33 3.80
CA ILE A 176 6.26 -13.06 2.64
C ILE A 176 7.36 -13.17 1.58
N VAL A 177 7.22 -14.13 0.67
CA VAL A 177 8.03 -14.26 -0.54
C VAL A 177 7.19 -13.97 -1.77
N THR A 178 7.84 -13.69 -2.89
CA THR A 178 7.12 -13.37 -4.13
C THR A 178 6.36 -14.58 -4.67
N ALA A 179 5.08 -14.40 -4.93
CA ALA A 179 4.20 -15.41 -5.52
C ALA A 179 3.04 -14.76 -6.29
N GLU A 180 2.38 -15.53 -7.16
CA GLU A 180 1.21 -15.05 -7.90
C GLU A 180 -0.03 -14.96 -7.02
N SER A 181 -0.17 -15.87 -6.04
CA SER A 181 -1.31 -15.90 -5.13
C SER A 181 -0.90 -16.34 -3.72
N PHE A 182 -1.73 -16.02 -2.71
CA PHE A 182 -1.52 -16.47 -1.34
C PHE A 182 -1.57 -18.00 -1.21
N ASP A 183 -2.33 -18.70 -2.05
CA ASP A 183 -2.40 -20.16 -2.07
C ASP A 183 -1.05 -20.82 -2.41
N ASP A 184 -0.13 -20.09 -3.02
CA ASP A 184 1.19 -20.59 -3.42
C ASP A 184 2.22 -20.52 -2.28
N VAL A 185 1.99 -19.68 -1.28
CA VAL A 185 2.90 -19.50 -0.11
C VAL A 185 2.45 -20.26 1.13
N GLU A 186 1.19 -20.70 1.21
CA GLU A 186 0.65 -21.45 2.36
C GLU A 186 0.97 -22.96 2.34
N LYS A 187 1.90 -23.39 1.49
CA LYS A 187 2.36 -24.80 1.39
C LYS A 187 3.73 -24.97 2.00
#